data_99dd65e62b01f473a45af72192b945bf
#
_entry.id   99dd65e62b01f473a45af72192b945bf
#
_cell.length_a   1.000
_cell.length_b   1.000
_cell.length_c   1.000
_cell.angle_alpha   90.00
_cell.angle_beta   90.00
_cell.angle_gamma   90.00
#
_symmetry.space_group_name_H-M   'P 1'
#
loop_
_entity.id
_entity.type
_entity.pdbx_description
1 polymer ?
#
loop_
_entity_poly.entity_id
_entity_poly.type
_entity_poly.pdbx_seq_one_letter_code
_entity_poly.pdbx_strand_id
1 'polypeptide(L)'
;MIKSLRRPCGCPPPDLRLSHESHKLMILSGDEIERRMGDDIKIDPFNSENLNPNSYNLTLHHDVVTYEEVVLDMRKNNRVRRMVIPESGLVLEPNRLYLGRTVERTETHNLVPMIEGRSSIGRLGLFVHVTAGFGDVGFKGFWTLEMFAIQPVRIYPGVSICQIFYHQIDGAITEYTSGKYQNNHDIQPSLLYKELNPAAAEPDDSQFTLGFRSS
;
A
#
# COMPACT_ATOMS: atom_id res chain seq x y z
N MET A 1 69.12 23.65 32.69
CA MET A 1 68.06 23.85 33.72
C MET A 1 66.73 23.91 33.01
N ILE A 2 66.02 22.77 33.01
CA ILE A 2 64.68 22.68 32.36
C ILE A 2 63.70 22.56 33.54
N LYS A 3 62.83 23.57 33.69
CA LYS A 3 61.78 23.61 34.70
C LYS A 3 60.64 22.67 34.31
N SER A 4 60.41 21.67 35.13
CA SER A 4 59.23 20.80 35.09
C SER A 4 57.99 21.58 35.46
N LEU A 5 57.04 21.71 34.52
CA LEU A 5 55.68 22.20 34.74
C LEU A 5 54.79 20.97 35.15
N ARG A 6 54.40 20.94 36.42
CA ARG A 6 53.40 20.01 36.96
C ARG A 6 52.04 20.38 36.41
N ARG A 7 51.34 19.40 35.85
CA ARG A 7 49.92 19.51 35.47
C ARG A 7 49.05 19.46 36.71
N PRO A 8 48.00 20.28 36.83
CA PRO A 8 47.06 20.17 37.93
C PRO A 8 46.07 19.03 37.73
N CYS A 9 45.57 18.52 38.88
CA CYS A 9 44.64 17.48 39.11
C CYS A 9 43.55 17.24 38.07
N GLY A 10 43.36 15.92 37.80
CA GLY A 10 42.32 15.41 36.91
C GLY A 10 40.94 15.60 37.49
N CYS A 11 40.12 16.31 36.73
CA CYS A 11 38.67 16.00 36.70
C CYS A 11 38.46 14.85 35.74
N PRO A 12 37.70 13.81 36.13
CA PRO A 12 37.26 12.81 35.17
C PRO A 12 36.38 13.50 34.10
N PRO A 13 36.47 13.06 32.86
CA PRO A 13 35.56 13.59 31.82
C PRO A 13 34.12 13.25 32.21
N PRO A 14 33.15 14.13 31.89
CA PRO A 14 31.74 13.81 32.10
C PRO A 14 31.44 12.50 31.39
N ASP A 15 30.82 11.60 32.13
CA ASP A 15 30.34 10.30 31.63
C ASP A 15 29.26 10.59 30.56
N LEU A 16 29.67 10.82 29.31
CA LEU A 16 28.81 10.84 28.14
C LEU A 16 28.34 9.40 27.88
N ARG A 17 27.56 8.86 28.80
CA ARG A 17 26.63 7.79 28.43
C ARG A 17 25.53 8.41 27.60
N LEU A 18 25.81 8.57 26.33
CA LEU A 18 24.78 8.60 25.32
C LEU A 18 24.06 7.27 25.46
N SER A 19 22.90 7.30 26.10
CA SER A 19 21.89 6.24 25.94
C SER A 19 21.53 6.23 24.46
N HIS A 20 22.30 5.50 23.66
CA HIS A 20 21.83 5.02 22.37
C HIS A 20 20.70 4.03 22.68
N GLU A 21 19.50 4.54 22.94
CA GLU A 21 18.32 3.80 22.55
C GLU A 21 18.48 3.63 21.05
N SER A 22 18.98 2.46 20.66
CA SER A 22 19.02 2.08 19.25
C SER A 22 17.57 1.95 18.83
N HIS A 23 17.03 3.02 18.20
CA HIS A 23 15.76 2.96 17.51
C HIS A 23 15.89 1.89 16.43
N LYS A 24 15.47 0.68 16.75
CA LYS A 24 15.45 -0.42 15.79
C LYS A 24 14.29 -0.19 14.86
N LEU A 25 14.59 0.00 13.60
CA LEU A 25 13.59 -0.16 12.56
C LEU A 25 12.98 -1.56 12.70
N MET A 26 11.73 -1.67 13.15
CA MET A 26 11.10 -2.94 13.45
C MET A 26 9.92 -3.19 12.52
N ILE A 27 9.96 -4.35 11.88
CA ILE A 27 8.82 -4.93 11.17
C ILE A 27 8.07 -5.81 12.17
N LEU A 28 6.73 -5.75 12.17
CA LEU A 28 5.92 -6.58 13.05
C LEU A 28 5.97 -8.04 12.60
N SER A 29 6.04 -8.96 13.57
CA SER A 29 5.78 -10.37 13.33
C SER A 29 4.28 -10.63 13.07
N GLY A 30 3.93 -11.78 12.51
CA GLY A 30 2.55 -12.20 12.33
C GLY A 30 1.76 -12.21 13.64
N ASP A 31 2.33 -12.76 14.69
CA ASP A 31 1.72 -12.76 16.03
C ASP A 31 1.48 -11.35 16.57
N GLU A 32 2.40 -10.42 16.29
CA GLU A 32 2.26 -9.02 16.70
C GLU A 32 1.22 -8.29 15.86
N ILE A 33 1.07 -8.62 14.57
CA ILE A 33 -0.03 -8.12 13.71
C ILE A 33 -1.37 -8.58 14.31
N GLU A 34 -1.51 -9.87 14.61
CA GLU A 34 -2.74 -10.42 15.21
C GLU A 34 -3.06 -9.78 16.56
N ARG A 35 -2.07 -9.61 17.42
CA ARG A 35 -2.22 -8.98 18.74
C ARG A 35 -2.72 -7.54 18.66
N ARG A 36 -2.37 -6.81 17.61
CA ARG A 36 -2.77 -5.40 17.39
C ARG A 36 -4.07 -5.25 16.61
N MET A 37 -4.71 -6.36 16.24
CA MET A 37 -6.02 -6.31 15.58
C MET A 37 -7.06 -5.66 16.50
N GLY A 38 -7.80 -4.70 15.95
CA GLY A 38 -8.81 -3.92 16.68
C GLY A 38 -8.27 -2.63 17.31
N ASP A 39 -6.98 -2.55 17.57
CA ASP A 39 -6.30 -1.35 18.10
C ASP A 39 -5.66 -0.54 16.96
N ASP A 40 -4.40 -0.86 16.64
CA ASP A 40 -3.62 -0.16 15.60
C ASP A 40 -3.92 -0.67 14.20
N ILE A 41 -4.40 -1.90 14.06
CA ILE A 41 -4.61 -2.60 12.79
C ILE A 41 -6.03 -3.10 12.71
N LYS A 42 -6.70 -2.85 11.55
CA LYS A 42 -7.94 -3.53 11.18
C LYS A 42 -7.78 -4.11 9.78
N ILE A 43 -8.18 -5.35 9.62
CA ILE A 43 -8.27 -6.06 8.34
C ILE A 43 -9.65 -6.72 8.32
N ASP A 44 -10.47 -6.39 7.35
CA ASP A 44 -11.84 -6.92 7.26
C ASP A 44 -12.16 -7.36 5.82
N PRO A 45 -12.49 -8.64 5.59
CA PRO A 45 -12.50 -9.75 6.56
C PRO A 45 -11.09 -10.20 6.98
N PHE A 46 -10.93 -10.59 8.24
CA PHE A 46 -9.69 -11.19 8.75
C PHE A 46 -9.77 -12.71 8.74
N ASN A 47 -8.70 -13.37 8.27
CA ASN A 47 -8.51 -14.81 8.35
C ASN A 47 -7.08 -15.11 8.85
N SER A 48 -6.96 -15.75 10.01
CA SER A 48 -5.66 -16.09 10.61
C SER A 48 -4.77 -17.00 9.73
N GLU A 49 -5.35 -17.75 8.79
CA GLU A 49 -4.59 -18.56 7.82
C GLU A 49 -3.77 -17.70 6.83
N ASN A 50 -4.11 -16.42 6.70
CA ASN A 50 -3.38 -15.46 5.87
C ASN A 50 -2.17 -14.84 6.57
N LEU A 51 -1.97 -15.09 7.87
CA LEU A 51 -0.79 -14.64 8.59
C LEU A 51 0.46 -15.39 8.11
N ASN A 52 1.51 -14.64 7.90
CA ASN A 52 2.87 -15.12 7.64
C ASN A 52 3.77 -14.72 8.81
N PRO A 53 5.02 -15.18 8.88
CA PRO A 53 5.94 -14.82 9.98
C PRO A 53 6.07 -13.33 10.23
N ASN A 54 5.91 -12.46 9.22
CA ASN A 54 6.08 -11.00 9.33
C ASN A 54 5.19 -10.19 8.36
N SER A 55 4.09 -10.76 7.91
CA SER A 55 3.13 -10.09 7.01
C SER A 55 1.78 -10.78 7.07
N TYR A 56 0.79 -10.20 6.40
CA TYR A 56 -0.54 -10.76 6.16
C TYR A 56 -0.83 -10.77 4.66
N ASN A 57 -1.33 -11.90 4.11
CA ASN A 57 -1.72 -11.99 2.70
C ASN A 57 -3.05 -11.29 2.46
N LEU A 58 -3.10 -10.45 1.43
CA LEU A 58 -4.32 -9.83 0.94
C LEU A 58 -4.75 -10.50 -0.37
N THR A 59 -6.06 -10.62 -0.57
CA THR A 59 -6.65 -11.36 -1.69
C THR A 59 -7.18 -10.43 -2.77
N LEU A 60 -7.14 -10.91 -4.02
CA LEU A 60 -7.60 -10.15 -5.18
C LEU A 60 -9.13 -10.18 -5.26
N HIS A 61 -9.74 -9.00 -5.34
CA HIS A 61 -11.17 -8.86 -5.63
C HIS A 61 -11.48 -9.26 -7.08
N HIS A 62 -12.74 -9.56 -7.37
CA HIS A 62 -13.16 -9.97 -8.71
C HIS A 62 -13.21 -8.85 -9.74
N ASP A 63 -13.22 -7.57 -9.32
CA ASP A 63 -13.24 -6.44 -10.24
C ASP A 63 -11.83 -6.03 -10.65
N VAL A 64 -11.69 -5.66 -11.92
CA VAL A 64 -10.50 -5.09 -12.53
C VAL A 64 -10.89 -3.94 -13.43
N VAL A 65 -10.04 -2.92 -13.49
CA VAL A 65 -10.21 -1.74 -14.32
C VAL A 65 -8.99 -1.57 -15.23
N THR A 66 -9.22 -1.13 -16.47
CA THR A 66 -8.16 -0.73 -17.41
C THR A 66 -8.46 0.65 -17.97
N TYR A 67 -7.42 1.41 -18.29
CA TYR A 67 -7.58 2.65 -19.06
C TYR A 67 -7.94 2.35 -20.50
N GLU A 68 -8.77 3.22 -21.10
CA GLU A 68 -9.20 3.09 -22.49
C GLU A 68 -8.30 3.85 -23.45
N GLU A 69 -7.67 4.93 -23.01
CA GLU A 69 -6.78 5.73 -23.83
C GLU A 69 -5.43 5.03 -24.03
N VAL A 70 -4.87 5.16 -25.24
CA VAL A 70 -3.53 4.70 -25.58
C VAL A 70 -2.47 5.59 -24.93
N VAL A 71 -2.73 6.90 -24.85
CA VAL A 71 -1.87 7.88 -24.20
C VAL A 71 -2.62 8.47 -23.02
N LEU A 72 -2.12 8.19 -21.82
CA LEU A 72 -2.67 8.75 -20.59
C LEU A 72 -2.14 10.16 -20.36
N ASP A 73 -3.02 11.08 -20.02
CA ASP A 73 -2.68 12.46 -19.74
C ASP A 73 -2.84 12.71 -18.23
N MET A 74 -1.77 13.11 -17.56
CA MET A 74 -1.76 13.39 -16.11
C MET A 74 -2.72 14.53 -15.72
N ARG A 75 -3.09 15.41 -16.65
CA ARG A 75 -4.00 16.53 -16.43
C ARG A 75 -5.46 16.20 -16.72
N LYS A 76 -5.75 14.99 -17.17
CA LYS A 76 -7.10 14.56 -17.52
C LYS A 76 -7.58 13.45 -16.63
N ASN A 77 -8.89 13.40 -16.41
CA ASN A 77 -9.56 12.24 -15.89
C ASN A 77 -9.67 11.20 -17.01
N ASN A 78 -8.66 10.34 -17.13
CA ASN A 78 -8.62 9.34 -18.18
C ASN A 78 -9.74 8.31 -17.99
N ARG A 79 -10.41 7.95 -19.08
CA ARG A 79 -11.52 6.99 -19.04
C ARG A 79 -11.04 5.60 -18.70
N VAL A 80 -11.89 4.87 -18.01
CA VAL A 80 -11.61 3.51 -17.57
C VAL A 80 -12.73 2.55 -17.99
N ARG A 81 -12.34 1.30 -18.23
CA ARG A 81 -13.25 0.19 -18.46
C ARG A 81 -13.17 -0.79 -17.31
N ARG A 82 -14.31 -1.07 -16.70
CA ARG A 82 -14.43 -2.12 -15.67
C ARG A 82 -14.69 -3.47 -16.33
N MET A 83 -14.08 -4.49 -15.75
CA MET A 83 -14.22 -5.91 -16.11
C MET A 83 -14.36 -6.72 -14.83
N VAL A 84 -15.07 -7.82 -14.91
CA VAL A 84 -15.16 -8.82 -13.84
C VAL A 84 -14.28 -10.02 -14.22
N ILE A 85 -13.44 -10.47 -13.30
CA ILE A 85 -12.66 -11.70 -13.48
C ILE A 85 -13.62 -12.88 -13.41
N PRO A 86 -13.82 -13.64 -14.50
CA PRO A 86 -14.68 -14.81 -14.46
C PRO A 86 -14.04 -15.97 -13.64
N GLU A 87 -14.83 -16.95 -13.26
CA GLU A 87 -14.31 -18.16 -12.58
C GLU A 87 -13.24 -18.88 -13.39
N SER A 88 -13.34 -18.86 -14.73
CA SER A 88 -12.33 -19.40 -15.63
C SER A 88 -11.02 -18.59 -15.68
N GLY A 89 -10.96 -17.48 -14.95
CA GLY A 89 -9.83 -16.55 -14.88
C GLY A 89 -9.81 -15.53 -16.01
N LEU A 90 -9.11 -14.41 -15.78
CA LEU A 90 -8.83 -13.36 -16.74
C LEU A 90 -7.36 -13.42 -17.12
N VAL A 91 -7.05 -13.38 -18.43
CA VAL A 91 -5.67 -13.27 -18.90
C VAL A 91 -5.28 -11.80 -18.92
N LEU A 92 -4.25 -11.45 -18.16
CA LEU A 92 -3.57 -10.16 -18.24
C LEU A 92 -2.58 -10.19 -19.39
N GLU A 93 -2.75 -9.28 -20.34
CA GLU A 93 -1.85 -9.14 -21.48
C GLU A 93 -0.60 -8.33 -21.07
N PRO A 94 0.58 -8.64 -21.61
CA PRO A 94 1.78 -7.88 -21.32
C PRO A 94 1.69 -6.44 -21.84
N ASN A 95 2.48 -5.55 -21.24
CA ASN A 95 2.52 -4.11 -21.59
C ASN A 95 1.19 -3.37 -21.40
N ARG A 96 0.30 -3.89 -20.58
CA ARG A 96 -0.95 -3.24 -20.20
C ARG A 96 -1.09 -3.14 -18.68
N LEU A 97 -1.46 -1.97 -18.21
CA LEU A 97 -1.77 -1.76 -16.79
C LEU A 97 -3.20 -2.18 -16.49
N TYR A 98 -3.36 -2.97 -15.44
CA TYR A 98 -4.64 -3.35 -14.87
C TYR A 98 -4.69 -2.85 -13.43
N LEU A 99 -5.79 -2.23 -13.05
CA LEU A 99 -6.03 -1.83 -11.67
C LEU A 99 -7.01 -2.83 -11.04
N GLY A 100 -6.55 -3.50 -10.01
CA GLY A 100 -7.39 -4.34 -9.17
C GLY A 100 -7.57 -3.71 -7.80
N ARG A 101 -8.22 -4.41 -6.88
CA ARG A 101 -8.21 -4.06 -5.45
C ARG A 101 -8.18 -5.29 -4.57
N THR A 102 -7.86 -5.07 -3.32
CA THR A 102 -7.96 -6.10 -2.29
C THR A 102 -9.43 -6.40 -1.96
N VAL A 103 -9.71 -7.63 -1.53
CA VAL A 103 -10.99 -7.99 -0.90
C VAL A 103 -11.07 -7.34 0.47
N GLU A 104 -9.95 -7.37 1.19
CA GLU A 104 -9.86 -6.85 2.55
C GLU A 104 -9.81 -5.31 2.53
N ARG A 105 -10.64 -4.72 3.36
CA ARG A 105 -10.51 -3.33 3.79
C ARG A 105 -9.52 -3.26 4.95
N THR A 106 -8.59 -2.33 4.91
CA THR A 106 -7.61 -2.16 5.98
C THR A 106 -7.72 -0.78 6.62
N GLU A 107 -7.39 -0.70 7.92
CA GLU A 107 -7.14 0.55 8.62
C GLU A 107 -5.86 0.38 9.42
N THR A 108 -5.00 1.41 9.41
CA THR A 108 -3.73 1.37 10.11
C THR A 108 -3.52 2.66 10.91
N HIS A 109 -3.26 2.52 12.20
CA HIS A 109 -2.93 3.60 13.11
C HIS A 109 -1.55 3.37 13.72
N ASN A 110 -0.82 4.43 14.03
CA ASN A 110 0.48 4.39 14.71
C ASN A 110 1.58 3.54 14.02
N LEU A 111 1.30 3.02 12.83
CA LEU A 111 2.19 2.16 12.05
C LEU A 111 2.19 2.58 10.60
N VAL A 112 3.27 2.32 9.90
CA VAL A 112 3.37 2.51 8.44
C VAL A 112 3.03 1.18 7.77
N PRO A 113 1.90 1.08 7.05
CA PRO A 113 1.57 -0.10 6.25
C PRO A 113 2.37 -0.10 4.94
N MET A 114 2.88 -1.26 4.56
CA MET A 114 3.56 -1.48 3.29
C MET A 114 2.91 -2.63 2.56
N ILE A 115 2.75 -2.50 1.24
CA ILE A 115 2.24 -3.58 0.39
C ILE A 115 3.30 -3.98 -0.62
N GLU A 116 3.47 -5.29 -0.79
CA GLU A 116 4.31 -5.88 -1.83
C GLU A 116 3.64 -7.10 -2.45
N GLY A 117 4.01 -7.38 -3.70
CA GLY A 117 3.63 -8.62 -4.38
C GLY A 117 4.22 -9.85 -3.66
N ARG A 118 3.55 -10.98 -3.77
CA ARG A 118 4.07 -12.25 -3.26
C ARG A 118 5.11 -12.85 -4.21
N SER A 119 6.11 -13.48 -3.66
CA SER A 119 7.20 -14.09 -4.44
C SER A 119 6.74 -15.14 -5.47
N SER A 120 5.68 -15.90 -5.15
CA SER A 120 5.09 -16.88 -6.09
C SER A 120 4.38 -16.20 -7.27
N ILE A 121 3.81 -15.02 -7.06
CA ILE A 121 3.17 -14.19 -8.09
C ILE A 121 4.25 -13.55 -8.98
N GLY A 122 5.28 -12.97 -8.37
CA GLY A 122 6.40 -12.37 -9.10
C GLY A 122 7.15 -13.36 -10.01
N ARG A 123 7.23 -14.64 -9.60
CA ARG A 123 7.85 -15.71 -10.43
C ARG A 123 7.04 -16.08 -11.67
N LEU A 124 5.77 -15.71 -11.75
CA LEU A 124 4.96 -15.81 -12.97
C LEU A 124 5.16 -14.61 -13.89
N GLY A 125 5.97 -13.63 -13.49
CA GLY A 125 6.16 -12.38 -14.22
C GLY A 125 5.00 -11.40 -14.05
N LEU A 126 4.19 -11.56 -13.03
CA LEU A 126 3.15 -10.61 -12.63
C LEU A 126 3.67 -9.72 -11.50
N PHE A 127 3.73 -8.42 -11.77
CA PHE A 127 4.11 -7.40 -10.81
C PHE A 127 2.86 -6.76 -10.23
N VAL A 128 2.86 -6.57 -8.92
CA VAL A 128 1.74 -6.01 -8.18
C VAL A 128 2.26 -4.90 -7.30
N HIS A 129 1.74 -3.70 -7.48
CA HIS A 129 1.94 -2.53 -6.63
C HIS A 129 3.42 -2.15 -6.39
N VAL A 130 4.23 -2.23 -7.43
CA VAL A 130 5.71 -2.10 -7.35
C VAL A 130 6.17 -0.67 -7.01
N THR A 131 5.40 0.35 -7.39
CA THR A 131 5.84 1.75 -7.31
C THR A 131 5.22 2.54 -6.16
N ALA A 132 4.15 2.05 -5.55
CA ALA A 132 3.34 2.79 -4.57
C ALA A 132 2.99 1.95 -3.33
N GLY A 133 3.83 0.97 -2.98
CA GLY A 133 3.61 0.06 -1.85
C GLY A 133 3.67 0.72 -0.47
N PHE A 134 4.11 1.96 -0.38
CA PHE A 134 4.20 2.72 0.85
C PHE A 134 2.85 3.37 1.18
N GLY A 135 2.27 3.03 2.33
CA GLY A 135 1.04 3.62 2.85
C GLY A 135 1.31 4.60 3.99
N ASP A 136 0.47 5.61 4.08
CA ASP A 136 0.55 6.57 5.17
C ASP A 136 -0.13 6.05 6.44
N VAL A 137 0.39 6.48 7.61
CA VAL A 137 -0.26 6.26 8.90
C VAL A 137 -1.64 6.89 8.90
N GLY A 138 -2.66 6.14 9.34
CA GLY A 138 -4.05 6.60 9.34
C GLY A 138 -4.81 6.26 8.04
N PHE A 139 -4.19 5.59 7.07
CA PHE A 139 -4.90 5.12 5.87
C PHE A 139 -6.01 4.14 6.22
N LYS A 140 -7.17 4.33 5.58
CA LYS A 140 -8.37 3.49 5.71
C LYS A 140 -8.97 3.27 4.33
N GLY A 141 -9.15 2.02 3.93
CA GLY A 141 -9.74 1.71 2.63
C GLY A 141 -9.30 0.38 2.06
N PHE A 142 -9.68 0.17 0.80
CA PHE A 142 -9.16 -0.93 -0.02
C PHE A 142 -7.89 -0.47 -0.72
N TRP A 143 -6.93 -1.37 -0.90
CA TRP A 143 -5.75 -1.09 -1.70
C TRP A 143 -6.06 -1.27 -3.17
N THR A 144 -5.85 -0.22 -3.96
CA THR A 144 -5.86 -0.34 -5.42
C THR A 144 -4.52 -0.88 -5.86
N LEU A 145 -4.53 -1.99 -6.57
CA LEU A 145 -3.35 -2.74 -6.98
C LEU A 145 -3.03 -2.45 -8.45
N GLU A 146 -1.90 -1.78 -8.72
CA GLU A 146 -1.35 -1.66 -10.06
C GLU A 146 -0.74 -3.02 -10.45
N MET A 147 -1.35 -3.69 -11.42
CA MET A 147 -0.92 -4.99 -11.90
C MET A 147 -0.45 -4.89 -13.34
N PHE A 148 0.75 -5.39 -13.63
CA PHE A 148 1.21 -5.57 -14.99
C PHE A 148 2.06 -6.84 -15.12
N ALA A 149 2.00 -7.46 -16.30
CA ALA A 149 2.67 -8.73 -16.57
C ALA A 149 3.70 -8.56 -17.70
N ILE A 150 4.84 -9.28 -17.59
CA ILE A 150 5.85 -9.33 -18.67
C ILE A 150 5.52 -10.39 -19.71
N GLN A 151 4.61 -11.29 -19.41
CA GLN A 151 4.06 -12.32 -20.31
C GLN A 151 2.58 -12.52 -19.97
N PRO A 152 1.76 -13.14 -20.82
CA PRO A 152 0.36 -13.41 -20.49
C PRO A 152 0.25 -14.25 -19.23
N VAL A 153 -0.50 -13.76 -18.23
CA VAL A 153 -0.74 -14.44 -16.96
C VAL A 153 -2.23 -14.53 -16.70
N ARG A 154 -2.73 -15.73 -16.41
CA ARG A 154 -4.12 -15.91 -16.01
C ARG A 154 -4.26 -15.74 -14.52
N ILE A 155 -5.10 -14.76 -14.12
CA ILE A 155 -5.43 -14.46 -12.71
C ILE A 155 -6.84 -14.93 -12.36
N TYR A 156 -7.08 -15.13 -11.08
CA TYR A 156 -8.36 -15.57 -10.55
C TYR A 156 -8.76 -14.71 -9.33
N PRO A 157 -10.06 -14.48 -9.08
CA PRO A 157 -10.50 -13.79 -7.88
C PRO A 157 -10.22 -14.64 -6.63
N GLY A 158 -10.05 -14.00 -5.47
CA GLY A 158 -9.82 -14.68 -4.19
C GLY A 158 -8.41 -15.24 -3.99
N VAL A 159 -7.53 -15.14 -4.98
CA VAL A 159 -6.11 -15.54 -4.82
C VAL A 159 -5.38 -14.55 -3.95
N SER A 160 -4.56 -15.02 -3.00
CA SER A 160 -3.63 -14.18 -2.26
C SER A 160 -2.60 -13.57 -3.22
N ILE A 161 -2.80 -12.29 -3.58
CA ILE A 161 -2.07 -11.61 -4.66
C ILE A 161 -0.89 -10.78 -4.16
N CYS A 162 -1.02 -10.18 -2.99
CA CYS A 162 -0.01 -9.36 -2.34
C CYS A 162 0.01 -9.64 -0.84
N GLN A 163 0.89 -8.96 -0.14
CA GLN A 163 1.03 -9.03 1.30
C GLN A 163 1.20 -7.64 1.89
N ILE A 164 0.58 -7.41 3.05
CA ILE A 164 0.76 -6.21 3.86
C ILE A 164 1.65 -6.51 5.04
N PHE A 165 2.56 -5.60 5.36
CA PHE A 165 3.41 -5.64 6.54
C PHE A 165 3.55 -4.25 7.13
N TYR A 166 4.02 -4.16 8.37
CA TYR A 166 3.94 -2.92 9.14
C TYR A 166 5.29 -2.58 9.74
N HIS A 167 5.68 -1.31 9.58
CA HIS A 167 6.83 -0.72 10.26
C HIS A 167 6.39 0.13 11.44
N GLN A 168 7.16 0.12 12.50
CA GLN A 168 7.05 1.14 13.53
C GLN A 168 7.62 2.45 13.02
N ILE A 169 7.02 3.56 13.43
CA ILE A 169 7.50 4.90 13.11
C ILE A 169 8.25 5.48 14.30
N ASP A 170 9.35 6.16 14.03
CA ASP A 170 10.12 6.90 15.02
C ASP A 170 9.75 8.39 14.96
N GLY A 171 9.56 9.01 16.13
CA GLY A 171 9.16 10.40 16.28
C GLY A 171 7.67 10.65 16.40
N ALA A 172 7.26 11.90 16.26
CA ALA A 172 5.86 12.30 16.36
C ALA A 172 5.06 11.85 15.14
N ILE A 173 3.91 11.21 15.39
CA ILE A 173 3.05 10.69 14.34
C ILE A 173 2.04 11.77 13.94
N THR A 174 1.93 12.00 12.63
CA THR A 174 0.85 12.76 12.01
C THR A 174 0.04 11.81 11.14
N GLU A 175 -1.24 11.65 11.45
CA GLU A 175 -2.10 10.76 10.69
C GLU A 175 -2.57 11.37 9.36
N TYR A 176 -2.67 10.52 8.35
CA TYR A 176 -3.27 10.84 7.06
C TYR A 176 -4.79 10.92 7.19
N THR A 177 -5.33 12.13 7.33
CA THR A 177 -6.76 12.34 7.61
C THR A 177 -7.59 12.79 6.42
N SER A 178 -6.98 13.38 5.39
CA SER A 178 -7.69 14.10 4.32
C SER A 178 -7.16 13.85 2.91
N GLY A 179 -6.46 12.73 2.70
CA GLY A 179 -5.91 12.43 1.39
C GLY A 179 -6.98 11.99 0.38
N LYS A 180 -6.69 12.19 -0.89
CA LYS A 180 -7.57 11.89 -2.03
C LYS A 180 -7.97 10.43 -2.18
N TYR A 181 -7.23 9.50 -1.55
CA TYR A 181 -7.51 8.06 -1.57
C TYR A 181 -8.02 7.53 -0.22
N GLN A 182 -8.23 8.41 0.75
CA GLN A 182 -8.73 8.05 2.08
C GLN A 182 -10.20 7.60 2.02
N ASN A 183 -10.53 6.55 2.79
CA ASN A 183 -11.88 5.97 2.85
C ASN A 183 -12.45 5.54 1.49
N ASN A 184 -11.61 5.09 0.58
CA ASN A 184 -12.08 4.57 -0.68
C ASN A 184 -12.92 3.29 -0.48
N HIS A 185 -13.89 3.09 -1.36
CA HIS A 185 -14.79 1.94 -1.32
C HIS A 185 -14.62 1.03 -2.53
N ASP A 186 -13.75 1.40 -3.49
CA ASP A 186 -13.58 0.70 -4.75
C ASP A 186 -12.19 0.93 -5.35
N ILE A 187 -11.92 0.34 -6.52
CA ILE A 187 -10.72 0.62 -7.32
C ILE A 187 -10.66 2.11 -7.64
N GLN A 188 -9.53 2.74 -7.31
CA GLN A 188 -9.32 4.16 -7.54
C GLN A 188 -8.33 4.38 -8.70
N PRO A 189 -8.75 4.81 -9.89
CA PRO A 189 -7.87 5.31 -10.92
C PRO A 189 -7.09 6.54 -10.44
N SER A 190 -6.08 6.95 -11.20
CA SER A 190 -5.27 8.11 -10.84
C SER A 190 -6.12 9.38 -10.71
N LEU A 191 -6.01 10.04 -9.57
CA LEU A 191 -6.63 11.34 -9.28
C LEU A 191 -5.63 12.51 -9.40
N LEU A 192 -4.48 12.28 -10.05
CA LEU A 192 -3.43 13.30 -10.20
C LEU A 192 -3.93 14.56 -10.92
N TYR A 193 -4.87 14.42 -11.85
CA TYR A 193 -5.46 15.56 -12.57
C TYR A 193 -6.12 16.58 -11.64
N LYS A 194 -6.64 16.18 -10.48
CA LYS A 194 -7.22 17.08 -9.47
C LYS A 194 -6.17 17.99 -8.83
N GLU A 195 -4.95 17.51 -8.68
CA GLU A 195 -3.83 18.31 -8.18
C GLU A 195 -3.33 19.31 -9.24
N LEU A 196 -3.24 18.84 -10.49
CA LEU A 196 -2.71 19.65 -11.61
C LEU A 196 -3.73 20.64 -12.17
N ASN A 197 -5.03 20.42 -11.95
CA ASN A 197 -6.13 21.28 -12.40
C ASN A 197 -7.15 21.48 -11.26
N PRO A 198 -6.85 22.29 -10.24
CA PRO A 198 -7.75 22.49 -9.10
C PRO A 198 -9.16 23.00 -9.49
N ALA A 199 -9.30 23.66 -10.63
CA ALA A 199 -10.60 24.12 -11.16
C ALA A 199 -11.45 22.98 -11.78
N ALA A 200 -10.88 21.82 -12.07
CA ALA A 200 -11.58 20.65 -12.61
C ALA A 200 -12.05 19.66 -11.52
N ALA A 201 -12.00 20.06 -10.27
CA ALA A 201 -12.30 19.20 -9.11
C ALA A 201 -13.80 19.11 -8.78
N GLU A 202 -14.72 19.56 -9.67
CA GLU A 202 -16.15 19.29 -9.52
C GLU A 202 -16.41 17.79 -9.78
N PRO A 203 -17.24 17.12 -8.95
CA PRO A 203 -17.51 15.70 -9.10
C PRO A 203 -18.28 15.45 -10.41
N ASP A 204 -17.64 14.78 -11.36
CA ASP A 204 -18.34 14.17 -12.49
C ASP A 204 -18.94 12.82 -12.03
N ASP A 205 -20.14 12.87 -11.50
CA ASP A 205 -20.95 11.71 -11.10
C ASP A 205 -21.34 10.80 -12.29
N SER A 206 -21.01 11.17 -13.54
CA SER A 206 -21.45 10.47 -14.73
C SER A 206 -20.68 9.18 -15.05
N GLN A 207 -19.57 8.92 -14.38
CA GLN A 207 -18.72 7.74 -14.68
C GLN A 207 -19.21 6.42 -14.08
N PHE A 208 -20.22 6.44 -13.21
CA PHE A 208 -20.76 5.25 -12.56
C PHE A 208 -22.12 4.79 -13.11
N THR A 209 -22.47 5.17 -14.32
CA THR A 209 -23.68 4.61 -14.93
C THR A 209 -23.45 3.17 -15.38
N LEU A 210 -23.86 2.23 -14.53
CA LEU A 210 -23.97 0.80 -14.85
C LEU A 210 -24.90 0.65 -16.06
N GLY A 211 -24.34 0.38 -17.22
CA GLY A 211 -25.09 0.03 -18.41
C GLY A 211 -25.67 -1.38 -18.30
N PHE A 212 -26.71 -1.57 -17.48
CA PHE A 212 -27.60 -2.72 -17.63
C PHE A 212 -28.55 -2.42 -18.78
N ARG A 213 -28.27 -2.92 -19.97
CA ARG A 213 -29.29 -3.12 -20.98
C ARG A 213 -29.87 -4.52 -20.78
N SER A 214 -31.07 -4.57 -20.21
CA SER A 214 -31.96 -5.73 -20.28
C SER A 214 -32.39 -5.95 -21.73
N SER A 215 -32.16 -7.13 -22.25
CA SER A 215 -32.86 -7.73 -23.39
C SER A 215 -33.17 -9.17 -23.07
#